data_3c962a6b1376361695d75e9600f84e7a
#
_entry.id   3c962a6b1376361695d75e9600f84e7a
#
_cell.length_a   1.000
_cell.length_b   1.000
_cell.length_c   1.000
_cell.angle_alpha   90.00
_cell.angle_beta   90.00
_cell.angle_gamma   90.00
#
_symmetry.space_group_name_H-M   'P 1'
#
loop_
_entity.id
_entity.type
_entity.pdbx_description
1 polymer ?
#
loop_
_entity_poly.entity_id
_entity_poly.type
_entity_poly.pdbx_seq_one_letter_code
_entity_poly.pdbx_strand_id
1 'polypeptide(L)'
;DKDSNGGLYLYDLNGKIIKKSIPLKRPNNVDVAYKLKVGNTTLDIAVTTERETNKIRIFSLPNLEPIDNGGIEVFVGETERNPMGIALYTRPSDGEIFAIVGRKNGPSGSYLWQYQLESKNGVIQAKIIRKFGNYSGKKEIEAIAVDNELGFVYYSDEQTGIRKYFADPSKNDNNEIAI
;
A
#
# COMPACT_ATOMS: atom_id res chain seq x y z
N ASP A 1 10.05 11.56 -0.55
CA ASP A 1 11.47 11.64 -0.25
C ASP A 1 11.91 10.37 0.48
N LYS A 2 12.83 9.60 -0.13
CA LYS A 2 13.29 8.28 0.35
C LYS A 2 14.42 8.32 1.38
N ASP A 3 14.80 9.49 1.86
CA ASP A 3 15.86 9.63 2.86
C ASP A 3 15.51 8.98 4.20
N SER A 4 16.52 8.74 5.04
CA SER A 4 16.34 8.16 6.37
C SER A 4 15.43 8.99 7.29
N ASN A 5 15.28 10.30 6.99
CA ASN A 5 14.33 11.23 7.61
C ASN A 5 13.45 11.90 6.55
N GLY A 6 13.07 11.16 5.51
CA GLY A 6 12.23 11.63 4.43
C GLY A 6 10.79 11.90 4.87
N GLY A 7 9.87 11.92 3.92
CA GLY A 7 8.45 12.15 4.22
C GLY A 7 7.62 12.32 2.96
N LEU A 8 6.34 12.52 3.15
CA LEU A 8 5.41 12.89 2.11
C LEU A 8 5.36 14.42 1.97
N TYR A 9 5.19 14.87 0.75
CA TYR A 9 5.04 16.29 0.43
C TYR A 9 3.77 16.46 -0.39
N LEU A 10 2.98 17.43 -0.03
CA LEU A 10 1.84 17.89 -0.82
C LEU A 10 2.24 19.17 -1.55
N TYR A 11 2.00 19.20 -2.86
CA TYR A 11 2.28 20.34 -3.73
C TYR A 11 0.98 20.91 -4.30
N ASP A 12 0.97 22.20 -4.58
CA ASP A 12 -0.05 22.79 -5.44
C ASP A 12 0.26 22.50 -6.93
N LEU A 13 -0.66 22.88 -7.81
CA LEU A 13 -0.50 22.67 -9.25
C LEU A 13 0.63 23.52 -9.89
N ASN A 14 1.21 24.47 -9.16
CA ASN A 14 2.36 25.26 -9.57
C ASN A 14 3.69 24.68 -9.03
N GLY A 15 3.65 23.53 -8.33
CA GLY A 15 4.82 22.88 -7.76
C GLY A 15 5.30 23.46 -6.43
N LYS A 16 4.52 24.35 -5.78
CA LYS A 16 4.84 24.88 -4.46
C LYS A 16 4.45 23.87 -3.37
N ILE A 17 5.33 23.63 -2.41
CA ILE A 17 5.03 22.79 -1.24
C ILE A 17 3.94 23.47 -0.40
N ILE A 18 2.83 22.79 -0.21
CA ILE A 18 1.72 23.21 0.67
C ILE A 18 1.93 22.63 2.07
N LYS A 19 2.30 21.36 2.14
CA LYS A 19 2.42 20.62 3.40
C LYS A 19 3.53 19.56 3.31
N LYS A 20 4.12 19.23 4.45
CA LYS A 20 5.02 18.10 4.64
C LYS A 20 4.51 17.25 5.81
N SER A 21 4.59 15.92 5.70
CA SER A 21 4.30 15.01 6.81
C SER A 21 5.36 15.12 7.92
N ILE A 22 5.10 14.44 9.03
CA ILE A 22 6.15 14.13 10.01
C ILE A 22 7.30 13.37 9.32
N PRO A 23 8.51 13.42 9.85
CA PRO A 23 9.63 12.62 9.34
C PRO A 23 9.32 11.12 9.38
N LEU A 24 9.69 10.41 8.32
CA LEU A 24 9.53 8.98 8.16
C LEU A 24 10.89 8.30 8.00
N LYS A 25 10.99 7.05 8.45
CA LYS A 25 12.21 6.24 8.34
C LYS A 25 12.27 5.52 7.00
N ARG A 26 12.86 6.19 6.02
CA ARG A 26 13.05 5.71 4.65
C ARG A 26 11.72 5.30 3.98
N PRO A 27 10.78 6.24 3.77
CA PRO A 27 9.58 5.96 3.03
C PRO A 27 9.92 5.58 1.59
N ASN A 28 9.13 4.71 0.96
CA ASN A 28 9.41 4.28 -0.41
C ASN A 28 8.31 4.74 -1.37
N ASN A 29 7.25 3.99 -1.52
CA ASN A 29 6.17 4.32 -2.44
C ASN A 29 4.96 4.84 -1.67
N VAL A 30 4.10 5.60 -2.36
CA VAL A 30 2.88 6.17 -1.82
C VAL A 30 1.76 6.00 -2.82
N ASP A 31 0.56 5.72 -2.32
CA ASP A 31 -0.67 5.75 -3.09
C ASP A 31 -1.77 6.44 -2.31
N VAL A 32 -2.85 6.84 -2.99
CA VAL A 32 -3.96 7.58 -2.40
C VAL A 32 -5.28 6.83 -2.61
N ALA A 33 -6.15 6.92 -1.63
CA ALA A 33 -7.52 6.44 -1.74
C ALA A 33 -8.49 7.45 -1.13
N TYR A 34 -9.73 7.38 -1.57
CA TYR A 34 -10.76 8.34 -1.22
C TYR A 34 -11.85 7.69 -0.40
N LYS A 35 -12.43 8.47 0.53
CA LYS A 35 -13.61 8.11 1.30
C LYS A 35 -13.44 6.90 2.21
N LEU A 36 -12.25 6.72 2.82
CA LEU A 36 -12.08 5.73 3.87
C LEU A 36 -13.06 6.03 5.01
N LYS A 37 -13.87 5.04 5.39
CA LYS A 37 -14.86 5.17 6.48
C LYS A 37 -14.16 5.24 7.83
N VAL A 38 -14.40 6.32 8.60
CA VAL A 38 -13.86 6.52 9.95
C VAL A 38 -15.01 6.92 10.87
N GLY A 39 -15.57 5.96 11.59
CA GLY A 39 -16.81 6.18 12.33
C GLY A 39 -17.96 6.59 11.40
N ASN A 40 -18.55 7.75 11.65
CA ASN A 40 -19.67 8.31 10.86
C ASN A 40 -19.20 9.27 9.74
N THR A 41 -17.90 9.40 9.53
CA THR A 41 -17.31 10.27 8.51
C THR A 41 -16.48 9.49 7.51
N THR A 42 -15.99 10.17 6.49
CA THR A 42 -15.03 9.63 5.55
C THR A 42 -13.82 10.54 5.44
N LEU A 43 -12.65 9.97 5.19
CA LEU A 43 -11.40 10.68 4.96
C LEU A 43 -10.76 10.21 3.65
N ASP A 44 -10.18 11.14 2.93
CA ASP A 44 -9.24 10.83 1.87
C ASP A 44 -7.87 10.59 2.51
N ILE A 45 -7.14 9.62 2.01
CA ILE A 45 -5.90 9.14 2.64
C ILE A 45 -4.76 9.02 1.66
N ALA A 46 -3.54 9.21 2.18
CA ALA A 46 -2.30 8.80 1.55
C ALA A 46 -1.68 7.68 2.38
N VAL A 47 -1.30 6.59 1.75
CA VAL A 47 -0.64 5.45 2.41
C VAL A 47 0.74 5.26 1.79
N THR A 48 1.77 5.22 2.62
CA THR A 48 3.16 5.00 2.19
C THR A 48 3.80 3.85 2.93
N THR A 49 4.74 3.17 2.28
CA THR A 49 5.60 2.19 2.95
C THR A 49 6.75 2.87 3.67
N GLU A 50 7.09 2.39 4.86
CA GLU A 50 8.21 2.85 5.68
C GLU A 50 9.18 1.68 5.91
N ARG A 51 10.30 1.67 5.18
CA ARG A 51 11.17 0.48 5.05
C ARG A 51 11.88 0.09 6.34
N GLU A 52 12.48 1.05 7.04
CA GLU A 52 13.31 0.77 8.21
C GLU A 52 12.51 0.34 9.43
N THR A 53 11.21 0.64 9.46
CA THR A 53 10.31 0.24 10.54
C THR A 53 9.43 -0.96 10.20
N ASN A 54 9.49 -1.45 8.94
CA ASN A 54 8.62 -2.53 8.43
C ASN A 54 7.12 -2.21 8.58
N LYS A 55 6.75 -0.96 8.28
CA LYS A 55 5.39 -0.46 8.45
C LYS A 55 4.83 0.12 7.16
N ILE A 56 3.52 0.24 7.12
CA ILE A 56 2.83 1.24 6.30
C ILE A 56 2.40 2.39 7.21
N ARG A 57 2.40 3.60 6.64
CA ARG A 57 2.01 4.83 7.33
C ARG A 57 0.82 5.45 6.60
N ILE A 58 -0.19 5.87 7.36
CA ILE A 58 -1.45 6.38 6.82
C ILE A 58 -1.66 7.81 7.30
N PHE A 59 -1.93 8.69 6.35
CA PHE A 59 -2.13 10.11 6.58
C PHE A 59 -3.46 10.56 6.00
N SER A 60 -4.15 11.44 6.72
CA SER A 60 -5.33 12.12 6.18
C SER A 60 -4.94 13.15 5.12
N LEU A 61 -5.79 13.33 4.12
CA LEU A 61 -5.63 14.37 3.10
C LEU A 61 -6.71 15.46 3.30
N PRO A 62 -6.38 16.73 3.01
CA PRO A 62 -5.09 17.24 2.52
C PRO A 62 -4.07 17.55 3.63
N ASN A 63 -4.38 17.31 4.89
CA ASN A 63 -3.59 17.82 6.01
C ASN A 63 -2.30 17.04 6.31
N LEU A 64 -2.12 15.85 5.75
CA LEU A 64 -1.00 14.94 6.04
C LEU A 64 -0.82 14.67 7.55
N GLU A 65 -1.92 14.60 8.30
CA GLU A 65 -1.89 14.21 9.72
C GLU A 65 -1.89 12.67 9.82
N PRO A 66 -1.02 12.07 10.64
CA PRO A 66 -1.00 10.62 10.82
C PRO A 66 -2.25 10.14 11.54
N ILE A 67 -2.89 9.10 11.01
CA ILE A 67 -4.12 8.50 11.55
C ILE A 67 -3.98 7.02 11.88
N ASP A 68 -2.75 6.53 11.96
CA ASP A 68 -2.34 5.12 12.06
C ASP A 68 -1.70 4.77 13.43
N ASN A 69 -1.78 5.66 14.41
CA ASN A 69 -1.18 5.50 15.74
C ASN A 69 0.30 5.06 15.71
N GLY A 70 1.09 5.68 14.81
CA GLY A 70 2.54 5.41 14.68
C GLY A 70 2.88 4.29 13.69
N GLY A 71 1.92 3.89 12.86
CA GLY A 71 2.12 2.97 11.75
C GLY A 71 1.67 1.55 12.03
N ILE A 72 1.38 0.85 10.95
CA ILE A 72 0.87 -0.52 10.96
C ILE A 72 1.98 -1.45 10.45
N GLU A 73 2.35 -2.44 11.26
CA GLU A 73 3.35 -3.43 10.88
C GLU A 73 2.85 -4.32 9.74
N VAL A 74 3.72 -4.54 8.74
CA VAL A 74 3.46 -5.44 7.62
C VAL A 74 4.42 -6.61 7.61
N PHE A 75 4.02 -7.71 6.95
CA PHE A 75 4.78 -8.96 6.85
C PHE A 75 5.17 -9.54 8.21
N VAL A 76 4.31 -9.40 9.20
CA VAL A 76 4.56 -9.93 10.55
C VAL A 76 4.74 -11.44 10.51
N GLY A 77 5.82 -11.93 11.16
CA GLY A 77 6.20 -13.35 11.16
C GLY A 77 7.14 -13.77 10.02
N GLU A 78 7.43 -12.87 9.08
CA GLU A 78 8.38 -13.12 8.00
C GLU A 78 9.79 -12.63 8.36
N THR A 79 10.82 -13.29 7.84
CA THR A 79 12.23 -12.87 8.02
C THR A 79 12.53 -11.61 7.19
N GLU A 80 12.06 -11.61 5.92
CA GLU A 80 12.23 -10.48 4.98
C GLU A 80 10.97 -9.63 4.97
N ARG A 81 11.04 -8.46 5.58
CA ARG A 81 9.86 -7.60 5.76
C ARG A 81 9.90 -6.29 5.00
N ASN A 82 11.09 -5.72 4.74
CA ASN A 82 11.29 -4.38 4.16
C ASN A 82 10.24 -4.02 3.09
N PRO A 83 9.18 -3.25 3.41
CA PRO A 83 8.14 -2.92 2.46
C PRO A 83 8.66 -1.97 1.38
N MET A 84 8.22 -2.19 0.14
CA MET A 84 8.65 -1.46 -1.05
C MET A 84 7.45 -0.83 -1.76
N GLY A 85 6.95 -1.48 -2.80
CA GLY A 85 5.78 -1.03 -3.54
C GLY A 85 4.49 -1.09 -2.74
N ILE A 86 3.56 -0.19 -3.04
CA ILE A 86 2.20 -0.19 -2.48
C ILE A 86 1.22 0.31 -3.54
N ALA A 87 0.04 -0.28 -3.58
CA ALA A 87 -1.11 0.25 -4.28
C ALA A 87 -2.38 0.03 -3.46
N LEU A 88 -3.35 0.92 -3.62
CA LEU A 88 -4.62 0.87 -2.92
C LEU A 88 -5.72 0.42 -3.88
N TYR A 89 -6.48 -0.58 -3.47
CA TYR A 89 -7.68 -1.03 -4.16
C TYR A 89 -8.91 -0.58 -3.39
N THR A 90 -9.77 0.20 -4.02
CA THR A 90 -11.09 0.52 -3.49
C THR A 90 -12.12 -0.36 -4.19
N ARG A 91 -12.76 -1.25 -3.44
CA ARG A 91 -13.75 -2.17 -4.01
C ARG A 91 -15.03 -1.42 -4.39
N PRO A 92 -15.46 -1.45 -5.68
CA PRO A 92 -16.60 -0.64 -6.13
C PRO A 92 -17.93 -1.01 -5.46
N SER A 93 -18.12 -2.26 -5.03
CA SER A 93 -19.40 -2.75 -4.50
C SER A 93 -19.78 -2.18 -3.13
N ASP A 94 -18.78 -1.82 -2.30
CA ASP A 94 -19.02 -1.38 -0.91
C ASP A 94 -18.10 -0.24 -0.44
N GLY A 95 -17.11 0.14 -1.27
CA GLY A 95 -16.15 1.19 -0.95
C GLY A 95 -15.08 0.76 0.06
N GLU A 96 -14.94 -0.54 0.35
CA GLU A 96 -13.85 -1.04 1.21
C GLU A 96 -12.49 -0.82 0.54
N ILE A 97 -11.51 -0.40 1.33
CA ILE A 97 -10.17 -0.06 0.86
C ILE A 97 -9.18 -1.12 1.32
N PHE A 98 -8.37 -1.59 0.38
CA PHE A 98 -7.33 -2.59 0.60
C PHE A 98 -5.97 -2.03 0.18
N ALA A 99 -4.96 -2.20 1.04
CA ALA A 99 -3.56 -1.94 0.71
C ALA A 99 -2.90 -3.23 0.22
N ILE A 100 -2.36 -3.20 -1.00
CA ILE A 100 -1.55 -4.28 -1.57
C ILE A 100 -0.10 -3.86 -1.44
N VAL A 101 0.66 -4.57 -0.63
CA VAL A 101 2.02 -4.21 -0.24
C VAL A 101 3.00 -5.25 -0.75
N GLY A 102 4.04 -4.79 -1.44
CA GLY A 102 5.21 -5.56 -1.81
C GLY A 102 6.36 -5.36 -0.81
N ARG A 103 7.38 -6.21 -0.91
CA ARG A 103 8.57 -6.15 -0.08
C ARG A 103 9.84 -6.29 -0.93
N LYS A 104 10.98 -5.98 -0.35
CA LYS A 104 12.25 -6.03 -1.09
C LYS A 104 12.58 -7.45 -1.57
N ASN A 105 12.36 -8.44 -0.74
CA ASN A 105 12.61 -9.85 -1.02
C ASN A 105 11.57 -10.71 -0.31
N GLY A 106 11.26 -11.89 -0.87
CA GLY A 106 10.28 -12.79 -0.27
C GLY A 106 9.98 -14.01 -1.13
N PRO A 107 9.18 -14.93 -0.61
CA PRO A 107 8.84 -16.15 -1.35
C PRO A 107 7.87 -15.86 -2.51
N SER A 108 8.10 -16.53 -3.64
CA SER A 108 7.16 -16.55 -4.75
C SER A 108 5.86 -17.23 -4.33
N GLY A 109 4.73 -16.77 -4.88
CA GLY A 109 3.38 -17.22 -4.52
C GLY A 109 2.76 -16.51 -3.31
N SER A 110 3.57 -15.80 -2.49
CA SER A 110 3.10 -15.00 -1.35
C SER A 110 3.90 -13.71 -1.17
N TYR A 111 4.44 -13.21 -2.27
CA TYR A 111 5.29 -12.01 -2.26
C TYR A 111 4.53 -10.75 -1.87
N LEU A 112 3.29 -10.59 -2.34
CA LEU A 112 2.39 -9.50 -2.00
C LEU A 112 1.46 -9.91 -0.87
N TRP A 113 1.28 -9.01 0.11
CA TRP A 113 0.24 -9.15 1.12
C TRP A 113 -0.81 -8.06 0.94
N GLN A 114 -2.08 -8.46 1.03
CA GLN A 114 -3.21 -7.55 0.93
C GLN A 114 -3.88 -7.40 2.30
N TYR A 115 -4.04 -6.15 2.68
CA TYR A 115 -4.59 -5.73 3.97
C TYR A 115 -5.87 -4.93 3.75
N GLN A 116 -6.94 -5.28 4.42
CA GLN A 116 -8.13 -4.42 4.51
C GLN A 116 -7.88 -3.31 5.52
N LEU A 117 -8.12 -2.07 5.13
CA LEU A 117 -8.02 -0.92 6.01
C LEU A 117 -9.39 -0.67 6.66
N GLU A 118 -9.43 -0.66 7.97
CA GLU A 118 -10.65 -0.45 8.74
C GLU A 118 -10.41 0.52 9.90
N SER A 119 -11.44 1.25 10.31
CA SER A 119 -11.37 2.12 11.48
C SER A 119 -11.99 1.43 12.69
N LYS A 120 -11.23 1.40 13.80
CA LYS A 120 -11.72 0.96 15.10
C LYS A 120 -11.43 2.02 16.14
N ASN A 121 -12.48 2.55 16.76
CA ASN A 121 -12.39 3.64 17.74
C ASN A 121 -11.63 4.87 17.19
N GLY A 122 -11.82 5.20 15.92
CA GLY A 122 -11.16 6.35 15.27
C GLY A 122 -9.70 6.13 14.85
N VAL A 123 -9.13 4.97 15.13
CA VAL A 123 -7.77 4.58 14.70
C VAL A 123 -7.86 3.64 13.53
N ILE A 124 -7.03 3.86 12.51
CA ILE A 124 -6.97 2.97 11.35
C ILE A 124 -6.12 1.75 11.68
N GLN A 125 -6.67 0.58 11.38
CA GLN A 125 -6.04 -0.72 11.50
C GLN A 125 -6.00 -1.42 10.14
N ALA A 126 -5.14 -2.43 10.01
CA ALA A 126 -5.06 -3.23 8.80
C ALA A 126 -5.16 -4.72 9.16
N LYS A 127 -6.11 -5.41 8.52
CA LYS A 127 -6.31 -6.85 8.66
C LYS A 127 -5.78 -7.56 7.43
N ILE A 128 -4.93 -8.57 7.61
CA ILE A 128 -4.46 -9.41 6.52
C ILE A 128 -5.64 -10.18 5.93
N ILE A 129 -5.86 -10.04 4.62
CA ILE A 129 -6.93 -10.73 3.88
C ILE A 129 -6.36 -11.88 3.08
N ARG A 130 -5.25 -11.67 2.38
CA ARG A 130 -4.59 -12.72 1.60
C ARG A 130 -3.10 -12.42 1.38
N LYS A 131 -2.40 -13.49 1.01
CA LYS A 131 -1.01 -13.46 0.54
C LYS A 131 -1.03 -14.07 -0.87
N PHE A 132 -0.38 -13.43 -1.83
CA PHE A 132 -0.38 -13.88 -3.22
C PHE A 132 0.81 -13.30 -3.99
N GLY A 133 0.89 -13.61 -5.27
CA GLY A 133 1.83 -13.00 -6.19
C GLY A 133 3.14 -13.77 -6.33
N ASN A 134 3.49 -14.05 -7.59
CA ASN A 134 4.75 -14.68 -7.96
C ASN A 134 5.88 -13.66 -7.95
N TYR A 135 7.09 -14.12 -7.71
CA TYR A 135 8.30 -13.34 -7.69
C TYR A 135 9.45 -14.12 -8.30
N SER A 136 10.14 -13.52 -9.27
CA SER A 136 11.23 -14.18 -9.99
C SER A 136 12.51 -14.32 -9.19
N GLY A 137 12.70 -13.51 -8.16
CA GLY A 137 13.94 -13.44 -7.39
C GLY A 137 15.09 -12.73 -8.11
N LYS A 138 14.86 -12.16 -9.31
CA LYS A 138 15.91 -11.50 -10.08
C LYS A 138 16.22 -10.10 -9.58
N LYS A 139 15.17 -9.29 -9.35
CA LYS A 139 15.27 -7.90 -8.93
C LYS A 139 14.07 -7.52 -8.06
N GLU A 140 14.13 -6.33 -7.45
CA GLU A 140 13.07 -5.79 -6.59
C GLU A 140 11.78 -5.49 -7.38
N ILE A 141 10.64 -5.54 -6.70
CA ILE A 141 9.35 -5.09 -7.21
C ILE A 141 8.99 -3.79 -6.49
N GLU A 142 9.15 -2.66 -7.16
CA GLU A 142 8.78 -1.35 -6.62
C GLU A 142 7.43 -0.87 -7.18
N ALA A 143 7.18 -1.06 -8.48
CA ALA A 143 5.99 -0.57 -9.14
C ALA A 143 4.83 -1.55 -8.97
N ILE A 144 3.79 -1.09 -8.29
CA ILE A 144 2.48 -1.75 -8.17
C ILE A 144 1.42 -0.74 -8.58
N ALA A 145 0.47 -1.14 -9.41
CA ALA A 145 -0.66 -0.31 -9.81
C ALA A 145 -1.96 -1.11 -9.75
N VAL A 146 -3.05 -0.43 -9.42
CA VAL A 146 -4.39 -1.02 -9.36
C VAL A 146 -5.33 -0.32 -10.31
N ASP A 147 -6.07 -1.09 -11.08
CA ASP A 147 -7.24 -0.64 -11.80
C ASP A 147 -8.46 -0.90 -10.92
N ASN A 148 -8.97 0.16 -10.30
CA ASN A 148 -10.11 0.07 -9.38
C ASN A 148 -11.42 -0.27 -10.11
N GLU A 149 -11.57 0.13 -11.37
CA GLU A 149 -12.77 -0.09 -12.16
C GLU A 149 -12.88 -1.56 -12.58
N LEU A 150 -11.80 -2.09 -13.14
CA LEU A 150 -11.76 -3.48 -13.62
C LEU A 150 -11.37 -4.49 -12.53
N GLY A 151 -10.88 -4.02 -11.38
CA GLY A 151 -10.51 -4.86 -10.24
C GLY A 151 -9.26 -5.69 -10.46
N PHE A 152 -8.25 -5.14 -11.14
CA PHE A 152 -6.97 -5.79 -11.37
C PHE A 152 -5.82 -5.07 -10.66
N VAL A 153 -4.84 -5.85 -10.23
CA VAL A 153 -3.54 -5.36 -9.77
C VAL A 153 -2.45 -5.82 -10.73
N TYR A 154 -1.55 -4.91 -11.03
CA TYR A 154 -0.38 -5.10 -11.87
C TYR A 154 0.88 -4.77 -11.07
N TYR A 155 1.94 -5.53 -11.27
CA TYR A 155 3.24 -5.16 -10.71
C TYR A 155 4.38 -5.58 -11.63
N SER A 156 5.45 -4.77 -11.60
CA SER A 156 6.65 -4.99 -12.39
C SER A 156 7.61 -5.93 -11.65
N ASP A 157 7.66 -7.20 -12.06
CA ASP A 157 8.70 -8.15 -11.64
C ASP A 157 9.92 -7.92 -12.53
N GLU A 158 10.85 -7.10 -12.03
CA GLU A 158 11.96 -6.59 -12.82
C GLU A 158 12.76 -7.70 -13.52
N GLN A 159 13.16 -7.49 -14.77
CA GLN A 159 13.82 -8.45 -15.65
C GLN A 159 12.98 -9.71 -15.97
N THR A 160 11.68 -9.67 -15.72
CA THR A 160 10.78 -10.78 -16.02
C THR A 160 9.57 -10.31 -16.83
N GLY A 161 8.79 -9.38 -16.30
CA GLY A 161 7.59 -8.86 -16.96
C GLY A 161 6.66 -8.13 -16.02
N ILE A 162 5.47 -7.81 -16.52
CA ILE A 162 4.40 -7.22 -15.72
C ILE A 162 3.39 -8.30 -15.40
N ARG A 163 3.26 -8.63 -14.12
CA ARG A 163 2.32 -9.64 -13.65
C ARG A 163 0.95 -9.02 -13.36
N LYS A 164 -0.10 -9.81 -13.60
CA LYS A 164 -1.49 -9.41 -13.43
C LYS A 164 -2.25 -10.40 -12.56
N TYR A 165 -3.02 -9.86 -11.59
CA TYR A 165 -3.89 -10.62 -10.69
C TYR A 165 -5.22 -9.89 -10.48
N PHE A 166 -6.23 -10.57 -9.93
CA PHE A 166 -7.38 -9.87 -9.39
C PHE A 166 -6.99 -9.07 -8.14
N ALA A 167 -7.44 -7.80 -8.07
CA ALA A 167 -7.29 -6.96 -6.88
C ALA A 167 -8.37 -7.24 -5.83
N ASP A 168 -9.57 -7.66 -6.28
CA ASP A 168 -10.69 -7.98 -5.39
C ASP A 168 -10.48 -9.31 -4.67
N PRO A 169 -10.29 -9.30 -3.33
CA PRO A 169 -10.08 -10.53 -2.58
C PRO A 169 -11.32 -11.43 -2.55
N SER A 170 -12.52 -10.91 -2.83
CA SER A 170 -13.75 -11.70 -2.87
C SER A 170 -13.81 -12.68 -4.04
N LYS A 171 -12.98 -12.50 -5.07
CA LYS A 171 -12.81 -13.46 -6.16
C LYS A 171 -12.24 -14.80 -5.68
N ASN A 172 -11.61 -14.81 -4.49
CA ASN A 172 -10.96 -15.97 -3.91
C ASN A 172 -9.99 -16.69 -4.87
N ASP A 173 -9.37 -15.91 -5.74
CA ASP A 173 -8.44 -16.37 -6.77
C ASP A 173 -7.09 -15.68 -6.59
N ASN A 174 -6.07 -16.47 -6.27
CA ASN A 174 -4.69 -16.03 -6.11
C ASN A 174 -3.82 -16.41 -7.32
N ASN A 175 -4.42 -16.86 -8.41
CA ASN A 175 -3.70 -17.26 -9.60
C ASN A 175 -3.28 -16.04 -10.41
N GLU A 176 -2.12 -16.17 -11.03
CA GLU A 176 -1.65 -15.21 -12.01
C GLU A 176 -2.51 -15.29 -13.27
N ILE A 177 -2.97 -14.14 -13.75
CA ILE A 177 -3.81 -14.03 -14.94
C ILE A 177 -2.92 -13.87 -16.18
N ALA A 178 -1.83 -13.12 -16.03
CA ALA A 178 -0.89 -12.83 -17.12
C ALA A 178 0.48 -12.37 -16.57
N ILE A 179 1.50 -12.49 -17.41
CA ILE A 179 2.86 -11.98 -17.23
C ILE A 179 3.31 -11.26 -18.48
#